data_edd0cf7243cbce399b933c0a99933981
#
_entry.id   edd0cf7243cbce399b933c0a99933981
#
_cell.length_a   1.000
_cell.length_b   1.000
_cell.length_c   1.000
_cell.angle_alpha   90.00
_cell.angle_beta   90.00
_cell.angle_gamma   90.00
#
_symmetry.space_group_name_H-M   'P 1'
#
loop_
_entity.id
_entity.type
_entity.pdbx_description
1 polymer ?
#
loop_
_entity_poly.entity_id
_entity_poly.type
_entity_poly.pdbx_seq_one_letter_code
_entity_poly.pdbx_strand_id
1 'polypeptide(L)'
;MTLRDSKSRKFSHCSNMTRRGCRPLIQICACLAFITIAIGQENCDPTKCPGPLAYYENLNCIPVYKNVGDCCATKYTCDHLKKRSPHKCYVNGNSYEVGEDLKDEDADPCDVGCTCIRKRNGIASFRCAEVDCPTFEPARAGCYRKNSPLWCCPGEEVCPENPEDRAICNVDGMEYRDGEYFTVESEPDLTCVCQPGYEGNNVEPFCAKPKRATCSAEFKHASYIFNNCAPIYESRQSPQTDCNFSSRCQNANDTVIHNEQDNSKSAEKNSNDEDVCYFGNMTMHRGEELSQGTDYSSACVKCICEVPPVPTCQRLPNEKCNVTKHMIPLPSGSIMCASKICT
;
A
#
# COMPACT_ATOMS: atom_id res chain seq x y z
N MET A 1 14.52 -59.07 -7.51
CA MET A 1 15.58 -59.51 -6.57
C MET A 1 15.52 -58.58 -5.38
N THR A 2 15.04 -59.13 -4.27
CA THR A 2 15.15 -58.79 -2.83
C THR A 2 14.78 -57.35 -2.41
N LEU A 3 13.61 -57.10 -1.86
CA LEU A 3 12.97 -57.41 -0.54
C LEU A 3 13.85 -57.16 0.68
N ARG A 4 13.37 -56.26 1.53
CA ARG A 4 13.25 -56.32 3.04
C ARG A 4 13.24 -54.93 3.61
N ASP A 5 12.52 -54.54 4.57
CA ASP A 5 11.52 -55.00 5.53
C ASP A 5 11.42 -53.95 6.62
N SER A 6 10.22 -53.62 6.91
CA SER A 6 9.54 -53.21 8.10
C SER A 6 10.29 -53.16 9.44
N LYS A 7 9.98 -52.15 10.30
CA LYS A 7 9.72 -52.40 11.74
C LYS A 7 8.79 -51.37 12.39
N SER A 8 7.61 -51.80 12.58
CA SER A 8 6.61 -51.44 13.58
C SER A 8 7.20 -51.57 15.00
N ARG A 9 6.90 -50.64 15.90
CA ARG A 9 6.91 -50.93 17.35
C ARG A 9 5.64 -50.43 18.05
N LYS A 10 5.08 -51.38 18.70
CA LYS A 10 3.84 -51.52 19.39
C LYS A 10 3.73 -50.70 20.68
N PHE A 11 2.48 -50.41 20.98
CA PHE A 11 1.88 -50.12 22.29
C PHE A 11 2.39 -51.01 23.42
N SER A 12 2.50 -50.45 24.65
CA SER A 12 2.29 -51.21 25.85
C SER A 12 1.44 -50.44 26.85
N HIS A 13 0.31 -51.09 27.16
CA HIS A 13 -0.55 -50.84 28.29
C HIS A 13 0.22 -50.96 29.61
N CYS A 14 -0.15 -50.13 30.57
CA CYS A 14 0.02 -50.49 31.99
C CYS A 14 -1.26 -50.17 32.77
N SER A 15 -1.85 -51.21 33.28
CA SER A 15 -3.06 -51.27 34.08
C SER A 15 -2.78 -50.93 35.54
N ASN A 16 -3.77 -50.29 36.16
CA ASN A 16 -4.25 -50.36 37.54
C ASN A 16 -3.31 -50.79 38.67
N MET A 17 -3.12 -49.89 39.64
CA MET A 17 -3.15 -50.27 41.04
C MET A 17 -3.64 -49.13 41.95
N THR A 18 -4.70 -49.41 42.64
CA THR A 18 -5.33 -48.67 43.74
C THR A 18 -4.42 -48.52 44.95
N ARG A 19 -4.36 -47.35 45.61
CA ARG A 19 -4.66 -47.13 47.05
C ARG A 19 -4.30 -45.74 47.57
N ARG A 20 -5.35 -45.12 48.08
CA ARG A 20 -5.47 -44.30 49.30
C ARG A 20 -4.53 -43.06 49.52
N GLY A 21 -5.17 -41.91 49.48
CA GLY A 21 -5.07 -40.92 50.56
C GLY A 21 -3.97 -39.91 50.47
N CYS A 22 -4.25 -38.72 49.87
CA CYS A 22 -3.72 -37.45 50.36
C CYS A 22 -4.57 -36.28 49.79
N ARG A 23 -5.17 -35.60 50.72
CA ARG A 23 -5.81 -34.29 50.80
C ARG A 23 -5.87 -33.38 49.52
N PRO A 24 -7.06 -32.85 49.23
CA PRO A 24 -7.31 -31.89 48.17
C PRO A 24 -7.10 -30.47 48.73
N LEU A 25 -5.91 -29.95 48.77
CA LEU A 25 -5.63 -28.55 49.22
C LEU A 25 -4.53 -27.83 48.42
N ILE A 26 -3.97 -28.45 47.38
CA ILE A 26 -2.92 -27.82 46.56
C ILE A 26 -3.38 -27.53 45.13
N GLN A 27 -4.57 -27.99 44.70
CA GLN A 27 -5.07 -27.79 43.34
C GLN A 27 -5.90 -26.51 43.11
N ILE A 28 -6.16 -25.72 44.15
CA ILE A 28 -6.93 -24.46 44.04
C ILE A 28 -6.01 -23.23 43.80
N CYS A 29 -4.73 -23.32 44.05
CA CYS A 29 -3.80 -22.20 43.81
C CYS A 29 -3.23 -22.12 42.40
N ALA A 30 -3.37 -23.16 41.57
CA ALA A 30 -2.85 -23.12 40.17
C ALA A 30 -3.84 -22.57 39.15
N CYS A 31 -5.12 -22.45 39.50
CA CYS A 31 -6.14 -21.91 38.58
C CYS A 31 -6.40 -20.40 38.74
N LEU A 32 -5.81 -19.75 39.72
CA LEU A 32 -5.98 -18.30 39.93
C LEU A 32 -4.87 -17.44 39.35
N ALA A 33 -3.82 -18.04 38.77
CA ALA A 33 -2.72 -17.30 38.15
C ALA A 33 -2.88 -17.06 36.62
N PHE A 34 -3.97 -17.49 36.00
CA PHE A 34 -4.21 -17.29 34.55
C PHE A 34 -5.39 -16.38 34.23
N ILE A 35 -5.93 -15.64 35.18
CA ILE A 35 -7.09 -14.73 34.97
C ILE A 35 -6.72 -13.24 35.10
N THR A 36 -5.48 -12.89 34.95
CA THR A 36 -5.14 -11.46 34.97
C THR A 36 -4.14 -11.13 33.88
N ILE A 37 -4.50 -11.16 32.64
CA ILE A 37 -3.99 -10.27 31.58
C ILE A 37 -4.99 -10.38 30.38
N ALA A 38 -6.20 -9.94 30.59
CA ALA A 38 -7.11 -9.50 29.55
C ALA A 38 -7.62 -8.12 29.97
N ILE A 39 -6.70 -7.20 30.29
CA ILE A 39 -7.02 -5.80 30.48
C ILE A 39 -6.78 -5.15 29.12
N GLY A 40 -7.91 -4.90 28.40
CA GLY A 40 -8.06 -3.79 27.48
C GLY A 40 -6.96 -3.62 26.44
N GLN A 41 -6.87 -4.52 25.47
CA GLN A 41 -6.42 -4.10 24.16
C GLN A 41 -7.57 -3.26 23.61
N GLU A 42 -7.55 -1.93 23.82
CA GLU A 42 -8.36 -1.01 23.02
C GLU A 42 -8.13 -1.46 21.57
N ASN A 43 -9.22 -1.69 20.83
CA ASN A 43 -9.14 -2.10 19.44
C ASN A 43 -8.29 -1.07 18.71
N CYS A 44 -7.04 -1.43 18.41
CA CYS A 44 -6.16 -0.59 17.62
C CYS A 44 -6.77 -0.42 16.23
N ASP A 45 -7.04 0.82 15.86
CA ASP A 45 -7.50 1.20 14.54
C ASP A 45 -6.35 1.90 13.79
N PRO A 46 -5.59 1.19 12.94
CA PRO A 46 -4.46 1.77 12.22
C PRO A 46 -4.86 2.94 11.32
N THR A 47 -6.12 3.01 10.88
CA THR A 47 -6.60 4.10 10.02
C THR A 47 -6.63 5.46 10.72
N LYS A 48 -6.49 5.48 12.05
CA LYS A 48 -6.38 6.69 12.87
C LYS A 48 -4.95 7.10 13.19
N CYS A 49 -3.97 6.29 12.81
CA CYS A 49 -2.58 6.62 13.03
C CYS A 49 -2.10 7.70 12.06
N PRO A 50 -1.20 8.61 12.48
CA PRO A 50 -0.64 9.63 11.60
C PRO A 50 0.32 9.04 10.58
N GLY A 51 0.60 9.79 9.51
CA GLY A 51 1.61 9.50 8.52
C GLY A 51 1.11 8.72 7.30
N PRO A 52 1.97 8.53 6.30
CA PRO A 52 1.61 7.89 5.05
C PRO A 52 1.75 6.36 5.15
N LEU A 53 0.88 5.70 5.91
CA LEU A 53 1.03 4.29 6.29
C LEU A 53 1.00 3.37 5.07
N ALA A 54 0.05 3.56 4.15
CA ALA A 54 -0.04 2.79 2.92
C ALA A 54 1.24 2.92 2.07
N TYR A 55 1.88 4.09 2.07
CA TYR A 55 3.15 4.31 1.37
C TYR A 55 4.29 3.52 2.02
N TYR A 56 4.39 3.53 3.35
CA TYR A 56 5.40 2.74 4.08
C TYR A 56 5.22 1.24 3.90
N GLU A 57 3.98 0.77 3.96
CA GLU A 57 3.64 -0.62 3.74
C GLU A 57 4.01 -1.08 2.33
N ASN A 58 3.67 -0.28 1.31
CA ASN A 58 4.02 -0.57 -0.08
C ASN A 58 5.54 -0.59 -0.35
N LEU A 59 6.32 0.14 0.44
CA LEU A 59 7.78 0.14 0.39
C LEU A 59 8.40 -0.92 1.30
N ASN A 60 7.62 -1.74 2.00
CA ASN A 60 8.09 -2.71 3.00
C ASN A 60 8.96 -2.07 4.09
N CYS A 61 8.64 -0.84 4.50
CA CYS A 61 9.29 -0.19 5.62
C CYS A 61 8.82 -0.81 6.95
N ILE A 62 9.72 -0.96 7.89
CA ILE A 62 9.45 -1.64 9.17
C ILE A 62 8.96 -0.59 10.18
N PRO A 63 7.76 -0.75 10.79
CA PRO A 63 7.28 0.16 11.82
C PRO A 63 8.09 0.03 13.11
N VAL A 64 8.36 1.16 13.75
CA VAL A 64 9.03 1.26 15.04
C VAL A 64 8.08 1.88 16.05
N TYR A 65 7.76 1.15 17.09
CA TYR A 65 6.87 1.57 18.17
C TYR A 65 7.67 2.05 19.37
N LYS A 66 7.14 3.02 20.11
CA LYS A 66 7.80 3.52 21.34
C LYS A 66 7.75 2.47 22.44
N ASN A 67 6.59 1.82 22.60
CA ASN A 67 6.40 0.76 23.61
C ASN A 67 5.78 -0.47 22.92
N VAL A 68 5.96 -1.62 23.54
CA VAL A 68 5.29 -2.86 23.14
C VAL A 68 3.79 -2.70 23.37
N GLY A 69 2.98 -2.89 22.30
CA GLY A 69 1.53 -2.77 22.35
C GLY A 69 0.99 -1.39 21.94
N ASP A 70 1.84 -0.42 21.62
CA ASP A 70 1.37 0.84 21.04
C ASP A 70 0.66 0.58 19.70
N CYS A 71 -0.43 1.27 19.45
CA CYS A 71 -1.21 1.14 18.23
C CYS A 71 -0.49 1.76 17.02
N CYS A 72 0.08 2.95 17.19
CA CYS A 72 0.69 3.69 16.11
C CYS A 72 2.21 3.68 16.21
N ALA A 73 2.88 3.43 15.08
CA ALA A 73 4.32 3.55 14.99
C ALA A 73 4.75 5.02 15.17
N THR A 74 5.89 5.21 15.82
CA THR A 74 6.49 6.54 15.96
C THR A 74 7.36 6.91 14.77
N LYS A 75 7.95 5.94 14.10
CA LYS A 75 8.74 6.09 12.86
C LYS A 75 8.75 4.77 12.09
N TYR A 76 9.25 4.82 10.88
CA TYR A 76 9.50 3.64 10.05
C TYR A 76 10.98 3.56 9.66
N THR A 77 11.50 2.33 9.56
CA THR A 77 12.84 2.06 9.08
C THR A 77 12.78 1.55 7.65
N CYS A 78 13.36 2.33 6.71
CA CYS A 78 13.39 2.01 5.27
C CYS A 78 14.85 1.82 4.78
N ASP A 79 15.74 1.28 5.61
CA ASP A 79 17.19 1.21 5.32
C ASP A 79 17.53 0.33 4.13
N HIS A 80 16.66 -0.62 3.79
CA HIS A 80 16.81 -1.44 2.58
C HIS A 80 16.75 -0.58 1.31
N LEU A 81 16.00 0.54 1.30
CA LEU A 81 15.92 1.47 0.18
C LEU A 81 17.23 2.24 -0.01
N LYS A 82 17.89 2.64 1.09
CA LYS A 82 19.17 3.37 1.06
C LYS A 82 20.31 2.55 0.47
N LYS A 83 20.22 1.21 0.53
CA LYS A 83 21.24 0.29 0.00
C LYS A 83 21.07 0.01 -1.48
N ARG A 84 20.00 0.51 -2.11
CA ARG A 84 19.71 0.27 -3.52
C ARG A 84 20.54 1.16 -4.43
N SER A 85 20.97 0.61 -5.56
CA SER A 85 21.65 1.36 -6.59
C SER A 85 20.65 2.17 -7.43
N PRO A 86 20.88 3.45 -7.69
CA PRO A 86 20.03 4.21 -8.60
C PRO A 86 20.13 3.73 -10.06
N HIS A 87 21.07 2.81 -10.35
CA HIS A 87 21.33 2.30 -11.71
C HIS A 87 20.62 0.96 -11.97
N LYS A 88 19.81 0.46 -11.05
CA LYS A 88 19.02 -0.76 -11.18
C LYS A 88 17.55 -0.48 -10.96
N CYS A 89 16.69 -1.27 -11.58
CA CYS A 89 15.26 -1.27 -11.27
C CYS A 89 14.96 -2.29 -10.17
N TYR A 90 13.90 -2.03 -9.41
CA TYR A 90 13.49 -2.89 -8.30
C TYR A 90 11.99 -3.16 -8.34
N VAL A 91 11.63 -4.39 -8.04
CA VAL A 91 10.23 -4.82 -7.87
C VAL A 91 10.19 -6.10 -7.03
N ASN A 92 9.28 -6.23 -6.09
CA ASN A 92 9.08 -7.41 -5.23
C ASN A 92 10.36 -7.91 -4.54
N GLY A 93 11.31 -7.01 -4.23
CA GLY A 93 12.62 -7.37 -3.67
C GLY A 93 13.65 -7.84 -4.70
N ASN A 94 13.26 -8.07 -5.95
CA ASN A 94 14.15 -8.39 -7.06
C ASN A 94 14.81 -7.12 -7.63
N SER A 95 16.01 -7.27 -8.19
CA SER A 95 16.73 -6.20 -8.87
C SER A 95 17.05 -6.59 -10.32
N TYR A 96 16.96 -5.61 -11.23
CA TYR A 96 17.14 -5.76 -12.66
C TYR A 96 18.20 -4.76 -13.14
N GLU A 97 19.10 -5.23 -14.02
CA GLU A 97 20.06 -4.35 -14.69
C GLU A 97 19.38 -3.54 -15.79
N VAL A 98 19.99 -2.41 -16.16
CA VAL A 98 19.49 -1.62 -17.29
C VAL A 98 19.61 -2.45 -18.58
N GLY A 99 18.49 -2.62 -19.28
CA GLY A 99 18.34 -3.44 -20.46
C GLY A 99 17.69 -4.81 -20.20
N GLU A 100 17.48 -5.20 -18.93
CA GLU A 100 16.75 -6.42 -18.60
C GLU A 100 15.26 -6.21 -18.67
N ASP A 101 14.55 -7.20 -19.18
CA ASP A 101 13.10 -7.24 -19.21
C ASP A 101 12.54 -7.74 -17.89
N LEU A 102 11.35 -7.24 -17.54
CA LEU A 102 10.59 -7.70 -16.39
C LEU A 102 10.19 -9.16 -16.58
N LYS A 103 10.47 -9.98 -15.59
CA LYS A 103 10.12 -11.40 -15.62
C LYS A 103 8.64 -11.60 -15.36
N ASP A 104 8.08 -12.68 -15.93
CA ASP A 104 6.66 -13.03 -15.78
C ASP A 104 6.22 -13.18 -14.32
N GLU A 105 7.13 -13.62 -13.44
CA GLU A 105 6.87 -13.78 -12.01
C GLU A 105 6.60 -12.44 -11.27
N ASP A 106 7.14 -11.35 -11.81
CA ASP A 106 7.01 -10.00 -11.26
C ASP A 106 6.03 -9.12 -12.05
N ALA A 107 5.53 -9.60 -13.20
CA ALA A 107 4.67 -8.85 -14.11
C ALA A 107 3.19 -9.04 -13.77
N ASP A 108 2.45 -7.95 -13.59
CA ASP A 108 0.98 -7.97 -13.58
C ASP A 108 0.42 -8.01 -15.01
N PRO A 109 -0.85 -8.36 -15.21
CA PRO A 109 -1.41 -8.56 -16.55
C PRO A 109 -1.22 -7.40 -17.54
N CYS A 110 -1.14 -6.15 -17.02
CA CYS A 110 -0.95 -4.96 -17.87
C CYS A 110 0.52 -4.57 -18.08
N ASP A 111 1.48 -5.32 -17.57
CA ASP A 111 2.89 -5.02 -17.69
C ASP A 111 3.48 -5.62 -18.98
N VAL A 112 3.14 -5.05 -20.11
CA VAL A 112 3.54 -5.55 -21.42
C VAL A 112 4.86 -4.92 -21.83
N GLY A 113 5.86 -5.77 -22.16
CA GLY A 113 7.16 -5.34 -22.70
C GLY A 113 7.92 -4.38 -21.77
N CYS A 114 7.82 -4.60 -20.46
CA CYS A 114 8.49 -3.78 -19.46
C CYS A 114 9.99 -4.07 -19.46
N THR A 115 10.80 -3.06 -19.73
CA THR A 115 12.27 -3.13 -19.70
C THR A 115 12.81 -2.12 -18.71
N CYS A 116 13.82 -2.48 -17.92
CA CYS A 116 14.54 -1.55 -17.05
C CYS A 116 15.38 -0.59 -17.89
N ILE A 117 15.10 0.69 -17.82
CA ILE A 117 15.82 1.72 -18.59
C ILE A 117 16.43 2.79 -17.66
N ARG A 118 17.51 3.41 -18.08
CA ARG A 118 18.06 4.59 -17.44
C ARG A 118 17.32 5.83 -17.94
N LYS A 119 16.67 6.57 -17.03
CA LYS A 119 16.02 7.85 -17.35
C LYS A 119 17.05 8.98 -17.46
N ARG A 120 16.62 10.15 -17.99
CA ARG A 120 17.49 11.34 -18.17
C ARG A 120 18.11 11.85 -16.86
N ASN A 121 17.44 11.65 -15.73
CA ASN A 121 17.95 12.00 -14.39
C ASN A 121 18.98 11.00 -13.84
N GLY A 122 19.39 9.99 -14.63
CA GLY A 122 20.37 8.98 -14.26
C GLY A 122 19.81 7.80 -13.45
N ILE A 123 18.55 7.87 -12.99
CA ILE A 123 17.90 6.84 -12.18
C ILE A 123 17.23 5.81 -13.11
N ALA A 124 17.46 4.53 -12.84
CA ALA A 124 16.82 3.45 -13.57
C ALA A 124 15.36 3.29 -13.11
N SER A 125 14.49 3.00 -14.05
CA SER A 125 13.09 2.63 -13.76
C SER A 125 12.53 1.80 -14.91
N PHE A 126 11.52 0.99 -14.63
CA PHE A 126 10.83 0.26 -15.66
C PHE A 126 10.09 1.19 -16.62
N ARG A 127 10.10 0.82 -17.90
CA ARG A 127 9.28 1.39 -18.95
C ARG A 127 8.56 0.25 -19.66
N CYS A 128 7.25 0.27 -19.59
CA CYS A 128 6.37 -0.69 -20.23
C CYS A 128 5.73 -0.08 -21.49
N ALA A 129 5.20 -0.93 -22.35
CA ALA A 129 4.26 -0.48 -23.38
C ALA A 129 2.96 -0.01 -22.70
N GLU A 130 2.41 1.06 -23.20
CA GLU A 130 1.08 1.52 -22.80
C GLU A 130 0.04 0.60 -23.43
N VAL A 131 -0.79 -0.03 -22.60
CA VAL A 131 -1.85 -0.90 -23.08
C VAL A 131 -3.12 -0.08 -23.22
N ASP A 132 -3.50 0.16 -24.46
CA ASP A 132 -4.75 0.84 -24.80
C ASP A 132 -5.87 -0.21 -24.98
N CYS A 133 -6.75 -0.30 -23.98
CA CYS A 133 -7.87 -1.24 -24.04
C CYS A 133 -8.97 -0.69 -24.96
N PRO A 134 -9.38 -1.43 -26.01
CA PRO A 134 -10.30 -0.93 -27.03
C PRO A 134 -11.75 -0.73 -26.54
N THR A 135 -11.99 -0.77 -25.24
CA THR A 135 -13.32 -0.94 -24.66
C THR A 135 -13.67 0.09 -23.60
N PHE A 136 -13.45 1.37 -23.91
CA PHE A 136 -13.94 2.48 -23.06
C PHE A 136 -15.45 2.70 -23.18
N GLU A 137 -16.10 2.15 -24.21
CA GLU A 137 -17.54 2.25 -24.32
C GLU A 137 -18.23 1.25 -23.40
N PRO A 138 -19.28 1.68 -22.67
CA PRO A 138 -20.08 0.76 -21.89
C PRO A 138 -20.70 -0.30 -22.79
N ALA A 139 -20.88 -1.50 -22.27
CA ALA A 139 -21.55 -2.57 -23.00
C ALA A 139 -22.96 -2.10 -23.43
N ARG A 140 -23.42 -2.59 -24.57
CA ARG A 140 -24.78 -2.33 -25.07
C ARG A 140 -25.82 -2.75 -24.03
N ALA A 141 -27.00 -2.14 -24.12
CA ALA A 141 -28.09 -2.50 -23.19
C ALA A 141 -28.40 -4.00 -23.26
N GLY A 142 -28.44 -4.66 -22.11
CA GLY A 142 -28.63 -6.10 -21.98
C GLY A 142 -27.38 -6.97 -22.20
N CYS A 143 -26.26 -6.35 -22.58
CA CYS A 143 -24.96 -7.02 -22.74
C CYS A 143 -24.03 -6.73 -21.56
N TYR A 144 -23.00 -7.54 -21.40
CA TYR A 144 -21.91 -7.32 -20.44
C TYR A 144 -20.57 -7.72 -21.06
N ARG A 145 -19.49 -7.34 -20.41
CA ARG A 145 -18.15 -7.76 -20.80
C ARG A 145 -17.66 -8.89 -19.93
N LYS A 146 -17.10 -9.90 -20.56
CA LYS A 146 -16.33 -10.89 -19.83
C LYS A 146 -15.09 -10.24 -19.26
N ASN A 147 -14.81 -10.48 -18.00
CA ASN A 147 -13.61 -10.04 -17.33
C ASN A 147 -12.88 -11.24 -16.72
N SER A 148 -11.61 -11.05 -16.39
CA SER A 148 -10.80 -12.02 -15.65
C SER A 148 -9.77 -11.25 -14.83
N PRO A 149 -9.43 -11.70 -13.62
CA PRO A 149 -8.35 -11.12 -12.84
C PRO A 149 -6.97 -11.31 -13.49
N LEU A 150 -6.88 -12.20 -14.49
CA LEU A 150 -5.67 -12.52 -15.24
C LEU A 150 -5.51 -11.70 -16.53
N TRP A 151 -6.47 -10.83 -16.85
CA TRP A 151 -6.45 -10.04 -18.08
C TRP A 151 -6.21 -8.56 -17.79
N CYS A 152 -5.46 -7.91 -18.65
CA CYS A 152 -5.26 -6.46 -18.60
C CYS A 152 -6.51 -5.69 -19.04
N CYS A 153 -7.12 -6.13 -20.12
CA CYS A 153 -8.29 -5.47 -20.71
C CYS A 153 -9.56 -6.31 -20.51
N PRO A 154 -10.72 -5.66 -20.42
CA PRO A 154 -11.98 -6.35 -20.51
C PRO A 154 -12.07 -7.20 -21.76
N GLY A 155 -12.64 -8.39 -21.65
CA GLY A 155 -12.82 -9.31 -22.75
C GLY A 155 -13.97 -8.91 -23.70
N GLU A 156 -14.40 -9.89 -24.46
CA GLU A 156 -15.48 -9.72 -25.43
C GLU A 156 -16.82 -9.32 -24.78
N GLU A 157 -17.64 -8.60 -25.52
CA GLU A 157 -19.01 -8.30 -25.15
C GLU A 157 -19.89 -9.52 -25.36
N VAL A 158 -20.67 -9.88 -24.35
CA VAL A 158 -21.63 -10.99 -24.36
C VAL A 158 -23.02 -10.42 -24.19
N CYS A 159 -23.92 -10.83 -25.10
CA CYS A 159 -25.33 -10.44 -25.09
C CYS A 159 -26.17 -11.70 -24.92
N PRO A 160 -26.53 -12.09 -23.70
CA PRO A 160 -27.37 -13.25 -23.45
C PRO A 160 -28.78 -13.00 -24.00
N GLU A 161 -29.46 -14.03 -24.49
CA GLU A 161 -30.86 -13.93 -24.94
C GLU A 161 -31.78 -13.55 -23.78
N ASN A 162 -31.52 -14.13 -22.60
CA ASN A 162 -32.21 -13.78 -21.37
C ASN A 162 -31.20 -13.29 -20.34
N PRO A 163 -31.46 -12.15 -19.67
CA PRO A 163 -30.57 -11.65 -18.60
C PRO A 163 -30.37 -12.66 -17.45
N GLU A 164 -31.29 -13.56 -17.26
CA GLU A 164 -31.28 -14.62 -16.22
C GLU A 164 -30.26 -15.74 -16.53
N ASP A 165 -29.83 -15.87 -17.79
CA ASP A 165 -28.81 -16.84 -18.19
C ASP A 165 -27.39 -16.47 -17.74
N ARG A 166 -27.25 -15.24 -17.26
CA ARG A 166 -25.97 -14.72 -16.73
C ARG A 166 -25.68 -15.38 -15.39
N ALA A 167 -24.54 -16.05 -15.27
CA ALA A 167 -24.16 -16.75 -14.05
C ALA A 167 -24.12 -15.79 -12.85
N ILE A 168 -24.46 -16.31 -11.67
CA ILE A 168 -24.50 -15.59 -10.40
C ILE A 168 -23.47 -16.22 -9.44
N CYS A 169 -22.67 -15.37 -8.81
CA CYS A 169 -21.75 -15.75 -7.74
C CYS A 169 -22.23 -15.15 -6.42
N ASN A 170 -22.32 -15.97 -5.38
CA ASN A 170 -22.65 -15.52 -4.04
C ASN A 170 -21.36 -15.43 -3.21
N VAL A 171 -21.03 -14.23 -2.74
CA VAL A 171 -19.80 -13.95 -1.97
C VAL A 171 -20.18 -13.09 -0.77
N ASP A 172 -19.87 -13.56 0.43
CA ASP A 172 -20.11 -12.83 1.70
C ASP A 172 -21.55 -12.28 1.83
N GLY A 173 -22.54 -13.02 1.27
CA GLY A 173 -23.95 -12.65 1.29
C GLY A 173 -24.38 -11.64 0.21
N MET A 174 -23.47 -11.26 -0.70
CA MET A 174 -23.74 -10.41 -1.86
C MET A 174 -23.78 -11.24 -3.14
N GLU A 175 -24.65 -10.84 -4.07
CA GLU A 175 -24.75 -11.47 -5.39
C GLU A 175 -24.00 -10.64 -6.43
N TYR A 176 -23.12 -11.32 -7.20
CA TYR A 176 -22.40 -10.76 -8.34
C TYR A 176 -22.73 -11.55 -9.59
N ARG A 177 -22.76 -10.88 -10.72
CA ARG A 177 -23.07 -11.50 -12.01
C ARG A 177 -21.79 -11.73 -12.82
N ASP A 178 -21.81 -12.70 -13.72
CA ASP A 178 -20.71 -13.01 -14.63
C ASP A 178 -20.11 -11.72 -15.23
N GLY A 179 -18.80 -11.56 -15.15
CA GLY A 179 -18.05 -10.39 -15.57
C GLY A 179 -17.94 -9.27 -14.51
N GLU A 180 -18.61 -9.36 -13.37
CA GLU A 180 -18.50 -8.35 -12.31
C GLU A 180 -17.34 -8.66 -11.38
N TYR A 181 -16.60 -7.61 -10.97
CA TYR A 181 -15.55 -7.72 -9.98
C TYR A 181 -16.15 -7.80 -8.58
N PHE A 182 -15.52 -8.60 -7.70
CA PHE A 182 -15.87 -8.67 -6.30
C PHE A 182 -14.62 -8.74 -5.42
N THR A 183 -14.78 -8.41 -4.14
CA THR A 183 -13.78 -8.55 -3.10
C THR A 183 -14.25 -9.59 -2.09
N VAL A 184 -13.32 -10.34 -1.52
CA VAL A 184 -13.57 -11.32 -0.47
C VAL A 184 -13.15 -10.72 0.85
N GLU A 185 -14.06 -10.64 1.84
CA GLU A 185 -13.81 -9.96 3.12
C GLU A 185 -12.62 -10.59 3.87
N SER A 186 -12.50 -11.92 3.84
CA SER A 186 -11.39 -12.65 4.46
C SER A 186 -10.06 -12.56 3.71
N GLU A 187 -10.08 -12.15 2.42
CA GLU A 187 -8.92 -12.12 1.51
C GLU A 187 -8.92 -10.84 0.68
N PRO A 188 -8.79 -9.65 1.31
CA PRO A 188 -8.97 -8.36 0.64
C PRO A 188 -7.91 -8.05 -0.42
N ASP A 189 -6.79 -8.77 -0.41
CA ASP A 189 -5.71 -8.62 -1.40
C ASP A 189 -6.02 -9.30 -2.75
N LEU A 190 -7.10 -10.10 -2.82
CA LEU A 190 -7.47 -10.78 -4.05
C LEU A 190 -8.26 -9.86 -4.99
N THR A 191 -7.94 -9.92 -6.27
CA THR A 191 -8.80 -9.40 -7.33
C THR A 191 -9.61 -10.55 -7.89
N CYS A 192 -10.93 -10.50 -7.75
CA CYS A 192 -11.82 -11.57 -8.16
C CYS A 192 -12.83 -11.09 -9.18
N VAL A 193 -13.26 -12.01 -10.06
CA VAL A 193 -14.30 -11.78 -11.06
C VAL A 193 -15.27 -12.94 -11.04
N CYS A 194 -16.56 -12.64 -10.99
CA CYS A 194 -17.60 -13.65 -11.12
C CYS A 194 -17.57 -14.24 -12.53
N GLN A 195 -17.52 -15.55 -12.60
CA GLN A 195 -17.51 -16.33 -13.85
C GLN A 195 -18.32 -17.61 -13.66
N PRO A 196 -18.85 -18.20 -14.75
CA PRO A 196 -19.54 -19.49 -14.66
C PRO A 196 -18.67 -20.56 -14.01
N GLY A 197 -19.26 -21.30 -13.07
CA GLY A 197 -18.57 -22.37 -12.33
C GLY A 197 -17.89 -21.92 -11.03
N TYR A 198 -18.06 -20.68 -10.61
CA TYR A 198 -17.61 -20.24 -9.28
C TYR A 198 -18.48 -20.87 -8.18
N GLU A 199 -17.83 -21.58 -7.26
CA GLU A 199 -18.45 -22.29 -6.14
C GLU A 199 -17.91 -21.86 -4.77
N GLY A 200 -17.38 -20.61 -4.69
CA GLY A 200 -16.79 -20.08 -3.45
C GLY A 200 -15.29 -20.36 -3.31
N ASN A 201 -14.63 -20.90 -4.32
CA ASN A 201 -13.18 -21.13 -4.31
C ASN A 201 -12.46 -19.91 -4.87
N ASN A 202 -11.73 -19.19 -4.02
CA ASN A 202 -11.03 -17.94 -4.35
C ASN A 202 -9.65 -18.20 -5.00
N VAL A 203 -9.64 -18.97 -6.06
CA VAL A 203 -8.43 -19.35 -6.84
C VAL A 203 -8.62 -19.07 -8.32
N GLU A 204 -7.57 -19.17 -9.11
CA GLU A 204 -7.67 -19.08 -10.55
C GLU A 204 -8.66 -20.13 -11.12
N PRO A 205 -9.47 -19.74 -12.13
CA PRO A 205 -9.44 -18.50 -12.88
C PRO A 205 -10.29 -17.34 -12.28
N PHE A 206 -10.95 -17.55 -11.15
CA PHE A 206 -11.90 -16.61 -10.56
C PHE A 206 -11.21 -15.48 -9.81
N CYS A 207 -10.17 -15.80 -9.05
CA CYS A 207 -9.43 -14.86 -8.24
C CYS A 207 -7.93 -14.96 -8.52
N ALA A 208 -7.24 -13.82 -8.49
CA ALA A 208 -5.80 -13.75 -8.55
C ALA A 208 -5.26 -12.74 -7.53
N LYS A 209 -4.13 -13.07 -6.92
CA LYS A 209 -3.40 -12.12 -6.09
C LYS A 209 -2.53 -11.25 -7.00
N PRO A 210 -2.62 -9.92 -6.93
CA PRO A 210 -1.67 -9.04 -7.61
C PRO A 210 -0.23 -9.41 -7.22
N LYS A 211 0.66 -9.44 -8.20
CA LYS A 211 2.07 -9.81 -7.98
C LYS A 211 2.86 -8.72 -7.28
N ARG A 212 2.31 -7.51 -7.23
CA ARG A 212 2.89 -6.36 -6.54
C ARG A 212 1.95 -5.76 -5.51
N ALA A 213 2.53 -5.04 -4.55
CA ALA A 213 1.76 -4.19 -3.64
C ALA A 213 0.92 -3.18 -4.43
N THR A 214 -0.28 -2.88 -3.94
CA THR A 214 -1.31 -2.11 -4.64
C THR A 214 -0.82 -0.79 -5.23
N CYS A 215 0.03 -0.05 -4.50
CA CYS A 215 0.49 1.27 -4.97
C CYS A 215 1.69 1.17 -5.94
N SER A 216 2.40 0.04 -6.00
CA SER A 216 3.55 -0.20 -6.87
C SER A 216 4.58 0.95 -6.91
N ALA A 217 4.84 1.58 -5.76
CA ALA A 217 5.66 2.80 -5.67
C ALA A 217 7.08 2.59 -6.23
N GLU A 218 7.70 1.45 -5.96
CA GLU A 218 9.04 1.12 -6.48
C GLU A 218 9.06 0.99 -7.99
N PHE A 219 8.06 0.34 -8.55
CA PHE A 219 7.96 0.07 -9.97
C PHE A 219 7.68 1.35 -10.78
N LYS A 220 6.70 2.15 -10.33
CA LYS A 220 6.22 3.34 -11.05
C LYS A 220 7.01 4.61 -10.73
N HIS A 221 7.49 4.73 -9.50
CA HIS A 221 7.94 5.98 -8.91
C HIS A 221 9.36 5.93 -8.33
N ALA A 222 10.24 5.04 -8.82
CA ALA A 222 11.61 4.87 -8.33
C ALA A 222 12.36 6.20 -8.16
N SER A 223 12.24 7.14 -9.12
CA SER A 223 12.93 8.44 -9.04
C SER A 223 12.46 9.30 -7.87
N TYR A 224 11.20 9.19 -7.47
CA TYR A 224 10.68 9.94 -6.32
C TYR A 224 11.24 9.39 -5.00
N ILE A 225 11.38 8.08 -4.91
CA ILE A 225 11.98 7.42 -3.74
C ILE A 225 13.45 7.81 -3.59
N PHE A 226 14.24 7.71 -4.67
CA PHE A 226 15.66 8.06 -4.66
C PHE A 226 15.93 9.55 -4.38
N ASN A 227 15.02 10.42 -4.74
CA ASN A 227 15.11 11.85 -4.52
C ASN A 227 14.44 12.33 -3.22
N ASN A 228 14.03 11.42 -2.34
CA ASN A 228 13.30 11.73 -1.10
C ASN A 228 12.12 12.67 -1.35
N CYS A 229 11.33 12.41 -2.41
CA CYS A 229 10.11 13.16 -2.68
C CYS A 229 9.00 12.71 -1.73
N ALA A 230 8.16 13.63 -1.28
CA ALA A 230 7.05 13.35 -0.39
C ALA A 230 5.81 12.89 -1.15
N PRO A 231 5.10 11.82 -0.73
CA PRO A 231 3.85 11.41 -1.33
C PRO A 231 2.76 12.45 -1.12
N ILE A 232 1.97 12.74 -2.16
CA ILE A 232 0.84 13.66 -2.11
C ILE A 232 -0.46 12.88 -2.21
N TYR A 233 -1.42 13.21 -1.34
CA TYR A 233 -2.77 12.68 -1.30
C TYR A 233 -3.79 13.76 -1.65
N GLU A 234 -4.84 13.41 -2.38
CA GLU A 234 -5.97 14.32 -2.61
C GLU A 234 -6.70 14.60 -1.31
N SER A 235 -7.46 15.71 -1.25
CA SER A 235 -8.14 16.15 -0.03
C SER A 235 -9.14 15.13 0.55
N ARG A 236 -9.57 14.15 -0.24
CA ARG A 236 -10.50 13.07 0.15
C ARG A 236 -9.81 11.72 0.35
N GLN A 237 -8.53 11.62 0.02
CA GLN A 237 -7.76 10.40 0.21
C GLN A 237 -7.23 10.31 1.64
N SER A 238 -7.15 9.08 2.14
CA SER A 238 -6.55 8.76 3.43
C SER A 238 -5.10 8.30 3.23
N PRO A 239 -4.09 8.99 3.76
CA PRO A 239 -2.71 8.52 3.70
C PRO A 239 -2.49 7.15 4.37
N GLN A 240 -3.43 6.72 5.21
CA GLN A 240 -3.37 5.45 5.93
C GLN A 240 -3.74 4.26 5.05
N THR A 241 -4.65 4.44 4.07
CA THR A 241 -5.21 3.34 3.28
C THR A 241 -5.06 3.50 1.78
N ASP A 242 -4.93 4.74 1.30
CA ASP A 242 -4.93 5.02 -0.13
C ASP A 242 -3.52 5.16 -0.69
N CYS A 243 -3.37 4.88 -1.98
CA CYS A 243 -2.15 5.20 -2.70
C CYS A 243 -2.04 6.70 -2.95
N ASN A 244 -0.85 7.25 -2.81
CA ASN A 244 -0.61 8.62 -3.19
C ASN A 244 -0.86 8.83 -4.69
N PHE A 245 -1.56 9.90 -5.05
CA PHE A 245 -1.85 10.19 -6.46
C PHE A 245 -0.68 10.84 -7.19
N SER A 246 0.24 11.47 -6.44
CA SER A 246 1.42 12.18 -6.97
C SER A 246 2.52 12.24 -5.91
N SER A 247 3.63 12.92 -6.23
CA SER A 247 4.73 13.18 -5.29
C SER A 247 5.27 14.58 -5.46
N ARG A 248 5.60 15.25 -4.35
CA ARG A 248 6.28 16.54 -4.32
C ARG A 248 7.78 16.31 -4.13
N CYS A 249 8.58 16.81 -5.05
CA CYS A 249 10.03 16.81 -4.92
C CYS A 249 10.52 18.23 -4.54
N GLN A 250 11.66 18.26 -3.86
CA GLN A 250 12.28 19.52 -3.46
C GLN A 250 12.60 20.42 -4.66
N ASN A 251 12.30 21.70 -4.53
CA ASN A 251 12.74 22.75 -5.44
C ASN A 251 13.58 23.80 -4.69
N ALA A 252 14.19 24.73 -5.43
CA ALA A 252 15.12 25.73 -4.87
C ALA A 252 14.47 26.73 -3.89
N ASN A 253 13.13 26.86 -3.93
CA ASN A 253 12.39 27.82 -3.11
C ASN A 253 11.77 27.18 -1.87
N ASP A 254 11.90 25.87 -1.71
CA ASP A 254 11.34 25.18 -0.55
C ASP A 254 12.13 25.49 0.71
N THR A 255 11.43 25.72 1.80
CA THR A 255 11.98 25.95 3.13
C THR A 255 11.18 25.16 4.17
N VAL A 256 11.80 24.87 5.29
CA VAL A 256 11.14 24.28 6.46
C VAL A 256 10.60 25.39 7.35
N ILE A 257 9.35 25.28 7.74
CA ILE A 257 8.70 26.19 8.70
C ILE A 257 8.81 25.56 10.08
N HIS A 258 9.55 26.19 10.96
CA HIS A 258 9.71 25.77 12.35
C HIS A 258 8.55 26.29 13.20
N ASN A 259 7.87 25.40 13.92
CA ASN A 259 6.82 25.79 14.86
C ASN A 259 7.45 26.28 16.17
N GLU A 260 7.40 27.59 16.44
CA GLU A 260 7.99 28.21 17.66
C GLU A 260 7.29 27.79 18.97
N GLN A 261 6.17 27.09 18.92
CA GLN A 261 5.36 26.76 20.10
C GLN A 261 5.90 25.61 20.97
N ASP A 262 6.90 24.85 20.51
CA ASP A 262 7.47 23.73 21.28
C ASP A 262 8.73 24.08 22.09
N ASN A 263 9.17 25.33 22.10
CA ASN A 263 10.36 25.78 22.83
C ASN A 263 10.20 25.75 24.37
N SER A 264 9.00 25.48 24.92
CA SER A 264 8.76 25.44 26.35
C SER A 264 8.84 24.04 26.99
N LYS A 265 8.98 22.96 26.21
CA LYS A 265 9.05 21.58 26.71
C LYS A 265 10.29 20.80 26.35
N SER A 266 11.23 21.37 25.62
CA SER A 266 12.45 20.68 25.18
C SER A 266 13.65 20.97 26.06
N ALA A 267 13.57 20.64 27.35
CA ALA A 267 14.74 20.59 28.24
C ALA A 267 15.48 19.24 28.24
N GLU A 268 15.08 18.30 27.39
CA GLU A 268 15.84 17.08 27.13
C GLU A 268 16.13 16.95 25.62
N LYS A 269 17.13 17.73 25.17
CA LYS A 269 17.80 17.52 23.88
C LYS A 269 18.63 16.23 23.92
N ASN A 270 17.99 15.09 23.88
CA ASN A 270 18.56 13.90 23.26
C ASN A 270 18.11 13.90 21.81
N SER A 271 18.69 14.80 21.02
CA SER A 271 18.50 14.80 19.57
C SER A 271 19.26 13.62 18.97
N ASN A 272 18.63 12.45 19.00
CA ASN A 272 19.03 11.41 18.08
C ASN A 272 18.59 11.89 16.69
N ASP A 273 19.52 12.00 15.75
CA ASP A 273 19.34 12.32 14.32
C ASP A 273 18.35 11.36 13.60
N GLU A 274 17.75 10.43 14.35
CA GLU A 274 16.93 9.34 13.82
C GLU A 274 15.43 9.66 13.68
N ASP A 275 14.94 10.78 14.25
CA ASP A 275 13.51 11.12 14.27
C ASP A 275 13.18 12.32 13.36
N VAL A 276 13.72 12.30 12.14
CA VAL A 276 13.52 13.36 11.13
C VAL A 276 12.96 12.80 9.84
N CYS A 277 12.15 13.61 9.16
CA CYS A 277 11.76 13.35 7.78
C CYS A 277 12.79 13.96 6.82
N TYR A 278 13.03 13.26 5.71
CA TYR A 278 13.88 13.73 4.63
C TYR A 278 13.02 14.19 3.45
N PHE A 279 13.31 15.38 2.95
CA PHE A 279 12.69 15.94 1.76
C PHE A 279 13.76 16.49 0.83
N GLY A 280 14.08 15.75 -0.22
CA GLY A 280 15.28 16.05 -1.01
C GLY A 280 16.53 15.98 -0.14
N ASN A 281 17.24 17.13 -0.05
CA ASN A 281 18.41 17.33 0.81
C ASN A 281 18.07 18.02 2.15
N MET A 282 16.80 18.29 2.40
CA MET A 282 16.33 18.95 3.62
C MET A 282 15.93 17.92 4.67
N THR A 283 16.09 18.30 5.92
CA THR A 283 15.61 17.55 7.08
C THR A 283 14.51 18.34 7.78
N MET A 284 13.49 17.64 8.25
CA MET A 284 12.37 18.21 9.00
C MET A 284 12.20 17.43 10.30
N HIS A 285 12.09 18.12 11.42
CA HIS A 285 11.71 17.49 12.68
C HIS A 285 10.20 17.20 12.69
N ARG A 286 9.80 16.29 13.56
CA ARG A 286 8.38 15.94 13.70
C ARG A 286 7.55 17.18 14.05
N GLY A 287 6.43 17.38 13.33
CA GLY A 287 5.54 18.53 13.45
C GLY A 287 5.94 19.72 12.59
N GLU A 288 7.14 19.74 12.00
CA GLU A 288 7.53 20.81 11.08
C GLU A 288 6.83 20.66 9.73
N GLU A 289 6.62 21.80 9.09
CA GLU A 289 5.93 21.92 7.82
C GLU A 289 6.86 22.43 6.72
N LEU A 290 6.60 22.03 5.47
CA LEU A 290 7.23 22.67 4.32
C LEU A 290 6.50 23.98 3.97
N SER A 291 7.26 24.96 3.49
CA SER A 291 6.69 26.13 2.86
C SER A 291 5.74 25.73 1.72
N GLN A 292 4.75 26.57 1.45
CA GLN A 292 3.84 26.33 0.34
C GLN A 292 4.60 26.31 -0.98
N GLY A 293 4.38 25.27 -1.78
CA GLY A 293 5.03 25.16 -3.08
C GLY A 293 4.57 26.21 -4.07
N THR A 294 5.45 26.58 -4.98
CA THR A 294 5.23 27.63 -5.98
C THR A 294 4.95 27.09 -7.37
N ASP A 295 5.17 25.79 -7.60
CA ASP A 295 4.87 25.14 -8.87
C ASP A 295 3.47 24.52 -8.88
N TYR A 296 3.01 24.15 -10.06
CA TYR A 296 1.66 23.60 -10.27
C TYR A 296 1.36 22.35 -9.44
N SER A 297 2.33 21.46 -9.27
CA SER A 297 2.15 20.20 -8.55
C SER A 297 2.15 20.37 -7.03
N SER A 298 2.83 21.39 -6.52
CA SER A 298 2.97 21.66 -5.10
C SER A 298 2.09 22.81 -4.58
N ALA A 299 1.45 23.56 -5.49
CA ALA A 299 0.48 24.57 -5.12
C ALA A 299 -0.69 23.94 -4.34
N CYS A 300 -1.09 24.60 -3.25
CA CYS A 300 -2.18 24.13 -2.38
C CYS A 300 -1.95 22.73 -1.77
N VAL A 301 -0.72 22.34 -1.57
CA VAL A 301 -0.33 21.11 -0.90
C VAL A 301 0.36 21.46 0.42
N LYS A 302 -0.20 20.95 1.52
CA LYS A 302 0.40 21.04 2.85
C LYS A 302 1.19 19.78 3.14
N CYS A 303 2.46 19.93 3.51
CA CYS A 303 3.35 18.83 3.85
C CYS A 303 3.83 18.96 5.29
N ILE A 304 3.71 17.90 6.08
CA ILE A 304 4.10 17.85 7.49
C ILE A 304 4.95 16.60 7.74
N CYS A 305 5.97 16.72 8.55
CA CYS A 305 6.66 15.56 9.11
C CYS A 305 5.85 14.99 10.26
N GLU A 306 4.94 14.06 9.97
CA GLU A 306 4.11 13.41 11.00
C GLU A 306 4.80 12.20 11.61
N VAL A 307 5.24 11.27 10.74
CA VAL A 307 5.92 10.05 11.11
C VAL A 307 7.12 9.85 10.19
N PRO A 308 8.36 9.97 10.71
CA PRO A 308 9.58 9.78 9.92
C PRO A 308 9.67 8.39 9.23
N PRO A 309 10.39 8.26 8.11
CA PRO A 309 11.36 9.20 7.55
C PRO A 309 10.84 10.06 6.38
N VAL A 310 9.54 10.01 6.03
CA VAL A 310 9.00 10.72 4.86
C VAL A 310 7.90 11.69 5.30
N PRO A 311 7.88 12.96 4.82
CA PRO A 311 6.78 13.87 5.11
C PRO A 311 5.48 13.38 4.43
N THR A 312 4.34 13.64 5.07
CA THR A 312 3.02 13.42 4.49
C THR A 312 2.53 14.71 3.84
N CYS A 313 2.16 14.66 2.57
CA CYS A 313 1.60 15.81 1.87
C CYS A 313 0.15 15.56 1.50
N GLN A 314 -0.72 16.54 1.78
CA GLN A 314 -2.12 16.46 1.41
C GLN A 314 -2.55 17.75 0.70
N ARG A 315 -3.32 17.60 -0.35
CA ARG A 315 -3.92 18.72 -1.07
C ARG A 315 -4.99 19.37 -0.22
N LEU A 316 -4.92 20.69 -0.11
CA LEU A 316 -5.94 21.47 0.58
C LEU A 316 -7.25 21.48 -0.23
N PRO A 317 -8.42 21.47 0.44
CA PRO A 317 -9.70 21.73 -0.20
C PRO A 317 -9.70 23.09 -0.91
N ASN A 318 -10.46 23.20 -1.99
CA ASN A 318 -10.52 24.43 -2.81
C ASN A 318 -10.83 25.70 -1.99
N GLU A 319 -11.65 25.58 -0.96
CA GLU A 319 -12.02 26.71 -0.09
C GLU A 319 -10.83 27.23 0.74
N LYS A 320 -9.86 26.38 1.02
CA LYS A 320 -8.64 26.73 1.78
C LYS A 320 -7.45 27.09 0.88
N CYS A 321 -7.60 26.89 -0.44
CA CYS A 321 -6.59 27.19 -1.44
C CYS A 321 -6.90 28.54 -2.09
N ASN A 322 -6.02 29.52 -1.88
CA ASN A 322 -6.14 30.82 -2.55
C ASN A 322 -5.62 30.72 -3.98
N VAL A 323 -6.47 30.25 -4.89
CA VAL A 323 -6.13 29.92 -6.31
C VAL A 323 -5.56 31.13 -7.06
N THR A 324 -5.94 32.37 -6.69
CA THR A 324 -5.48 33.59 -7.36
C THR A 324 -3.99 33.85 -7.23
N LYS A 325 -3.31 33.30 -6.22
CA LYS A 325 -1.86 33.39 -6.04
C LYS A 325 -1.07 32.38 -6.88
N HIS A 326 -1.73 31.40 -7.46
CA HIS A 326 -1.11 30.25 -8.14
C HIS A 326 -1.47 30.20 -9.64
N MET A 327 -1.91 31.31 -10.21
CA MET A 327 -2.10 31.42 -11.66
C MET A 327 -0.77 31.59 -12.35
N ILE A 328 -0.41 30.67 -13.23
CA ILE A 328 0.77 30.74 -14.07
C ILE A 328 0.29 31.29 -15.43
N PRO A 329 0.75 32.50 -15.85
CA PRO A 329 0.44 32.99 -17.20
C PRO A 329 1.12 32.08 -18.24
N LEU A 330 0.32 31.51 -19.13
CA LEU A 330 0.85 30.78 -20.28
C LEU A 330 1.30 31.75 -21.38
N PRO A 331 2.31 31.38 -22.19
CA PRO A 331 2.81 32.21 -23.28
C PRO A 331 1.75 32.60 -24.33
N SER A 332 0.63 31.90 -24.36
CA SER A 332 -0.52 32.11 -25.28
C SER A 332 -1.61 33.04 -24.73
N GLY A 333 -1.41 33.65 -23.55
CA GLY A 333 -2.44 34.49 -22.90
C GLY A 333 -3.56 33.74 -22.21
N SER A 334 -3.52 32.40 -22.18
CA SER A 334 -4.43 31.57 -21.39
C SER A 334 -3.89 31.37 -19.98
N ILE A 335 -4.77 31.28 -19.00
CA ILE A 335 -4.41 31.08 -17.59
C ILE A 335 -4.69 29.64 -17.20
N MET A 336 -3.67 28.92 -16.68
CA MET A 336 -3.88 27.60 -16.08
C MET A 336 -4.15 27.76 -14.58
N CYS A 337 -5.27 27.23 -14.13
CA CYS A 337 -5.52 27.05 -12.71
C CYS A 337 -4.99 25.70 -12.23
N ALA A 338 -4.64 25.60 -10.97
CA ALA A 338 -4.01 24.41 -10.35
C ALA A 338 -4.84 23.11 -10.46
N SER A 339 -6.02 23.14 -11.04
CA SER A 339 -6.87 21.96 -11.21
C SER A 339 -7.55 21.79 -12.56
N LYS A 340 -7.63 22.83 -13.42
CA LYS A 340 -8.22 22.77 -14.78
C LYS A 340 -7.91 24.06 -15.55
N ILE A 341 -8.02 24.04 -16.87
CA ILE A 341 -8.07 25.27 -17.69
C ILE A 341 -9.27 26.09 -17.22
N CYS A 342 -9.03 27.31 -16.76
CA CYS A 342 -10.12 28.25 -16.45
C CYS A 342 -10.58 28.88 -17.78
N THR A 343 -11.77 28.55 -18.23
CA THR A 343 -12.48 29.22 -19.31
C THR A 343 -13.22 30.43 -18.80
#